data_d4fa3a2506957a6f9f803aed3afdcda4
#
_entry.id   d4fa3a2506957a6f9f803aed3afdcda4
#
_cell.length_a   1.000
_cell.length_b   1.000
_cell.length_c   1.000
_cell.angle_alpha   90.00
_cell.angle_beta   90.00
_cell.angle_gamma   90.00
#
_symmetry.space_group_name_H-M   'P 1'
#
loop_
_entity.id
_entity.type
_entity.pdbx_description
1 polymer ?
#
loop_
_entity_poly.entity_id
_entity_poly.type
_entity_poly.pdbx_seq_one_letter_code
_entity_poly.pdbx_strand_id
1 'polypeptide(L)'
;VPVLEVNSELADAAFGSAPERAAVGLPTAAGARESWLRAVALGGVGHYAAARAELARARRATADPALLSLTHGTEGSLLRQLGWHTHAAVVDGRAAALVLPAAVGRTPAPAATPAEILHAEAVCDALTGLAADALGTLRPALAARLLNRCRKYLDIHLPDAGSAWRPRVRLHWVSAETALSAPGSGLISVPSADRSADPALAHAEAAVVLAENSPSLRHRVKSRLLLAAASAASGDLDRSRALATEVDRDCRDHELLPLRWACGMLRSGVEPTGDGAEVAAACARLLATRGGRLRSASEVLGRP
;
A
#
# COMPACT_ATOMS: atom_id res chain seq x y z
N VAL A 1 -22.50 20.11 -13.06
CA VAL A 1 -22.84 18.82 -12.43
C VAL A 1 -22.44 18.94 -10.96
N PRO A 2 -23.36 18.79 -9.98
CA PRO A 2 -22.98 18.87 -8.57
C PRO A 2 -21.94 17.80 -8.29
N VAL A 3 -20.86 18.19 -7.61
CA VAL A 3 -19.88 17.26 -7.02
C VAL A 3 -20.66 16.50 -5.95
N LEU A 4 -21.13 15.30 -6.27
CA LEU A 4 -21.76 14.42 -5.30
C LEU A 4 -20.73 14.22 -4.16
N GLU A 5 -21.08 14.68 -2.98
CA GLU A 5 -20.28 14.41 -1.78
C GLU A 5 -20.15 12.90 -1.65
N VAL A 6 -18.91 12.44 -1.55
CA VAL A 6 -18.60 11.01 -1.35
C VAL A 6 -19.16 10.60 0.01
N ASN A 7 -19.80 9.43 0.09
CA ASN A 7 -20.29 8.89 1.35
C ASN A 7 -19.16 8.84 2.38
N SER A 8 -19.30 9.56 3.47
CA SER A 8 -18.28 9.73 4.51
C SER A 8 -17.90 8.39 5.19
N GLU A 9 -18.86 7.46 5.32
CA GLU A 9 -18.59 6.13 5.90
C GLU A 9 -17.70 5.28 5.00
N LEU A 10 -17.87 5.37 3.67
CA LEU A 10 -16.98 4.68 2.72
C LEU A 10 -15.58 5.29 2.72
N ALA A 11 -15.48 6.61 2.83
CA ALA A 11 -14.21 7.30 2.90
C ALA A 11 -13.46 6.95 4.21
N ASP A 12 -14.18 6.91 5.33
CA ASP A 12 -13.62 6.57 6.64
C ASP A 12 -13.18 5.09 6.70
N ALA A 13 -13.97 4.15 6.19
CA ALA A 13 -13.59 2.75 6.10
C ALA A 13 -12.36 2.52 5.18
N ALA A 14 -12.24 3.28 4.08
CA ALA A 14 -11.14 3.14 3.14
C ALA A 14 -9.83 3.78 3.62
N PHE A 15 -9.91 5.01 4.15
CA PHE A 15 -8.77 5.88 4.44
C PHE A 15 -8.87 6.62 5.77
N GLY A 16 -9.83 6.30 6.62
CA GLY A 16 -10.05 6.91 7.92
C GLY A 16 -9.78 5.95 9.08
N SER A 17 -10.50 6.19 10.17
CA SER A 17 -10.27 5.56 11.48
C SER A 17 -11.00 4.24 11.70
N ALA A 18 -11.99 3.89 10.86
CA ALA A 18 -12.89 2.75 11.06
C ALA A 18 -12.84 1.71 9.93
N PRO A 19 -11.66 1.10 9.61
CA PRO A 19 -11.54 0.09 8.56
C PRO A 19 -12.35 -1.18 8.85
N GLU A 20 -12.62 -1.52 10.12
CA GLU A 20 -13.41 -2.68 10.56
C GLU A 20 -14.86 -2.65 10.07
N ARG A 21 -15.40 -1.47 9.73
CA ARG A 21 -16.74 -1.36 9.10
C ARG A 21 -16.86 -2.23 7.85
N ALA A 22 -15.76 -2.44 7.14
CA ALA A 22 -15.75 -3.29 5.95
C ALA A 22 -15.95 -4.79 6.26
N ALA A 23 -15.75 -5.24 7.49
CA ALA A 23 -16.02 -6.60 7.91
C ALA A 23 -17.49 -6.81 8.30
N VAL A 24 -18.17 -5.79 8.79
CA VAL A 24 -19.55 -5.86 9.28
C VAL A 24 -20.56 -5.52 8.18
N GLY A 25 -20.28 -4.48 7.39
CA GLY A 25 -21.12 -4.05 6.30
C GLY A 25 -20.85 -2.61 5.89
N LEU A 26 -20.85 -2.35 4.60
CA LEU A 26 -20.64 -1.02 4.03
C LEU A 26 -21.86 -0.56 3.26
N PRO A 27 -22.15 0.76 3.23
CA PRO A 27 -23.17 1.33 2.37
C PRO A 27 -22.99 0.90 0.91
N THR A 28 -24.10 0.79 0.18
CA THR A 28 -24.07 0.55 -1.25
C THR A 28 -23.46 1.75 -1.97
N ALA A 29 -22.52 1.51 -2.88
CA ALA A 29 -21.90 2.56 -3.66
C ALA A 29 -22.89 3.16 -4.68
N ALA A 30 -23.01 4.50 -4.72
CA ALA A 30 -23.84 5.23 -5.66
C ALA A 30 -23.15 5.50 -7.01
N GLY A 31 -21.80 5.44 -7.07
CA GLY A 31 -21.03 5.73 -8.27
C GLY A 31 -19.65 5.10 -8.30
N ALA A 32 -18.89 5.39 -9.34
CA ALA A 32 -17.58 4.80 -9.59
C ALA A 32 -16.57 5.07 -8.46
N ARG A 33 -16.53 6.30 -7.95
CA ARG A 33 -15.61 6.69 -6.87
C ARG A 33 -15.94 5.96 -5.57
N GLU A 34 -17.21 5.83 -5.22
CA GLU A 34 -17.66 5.10 -4.05
C GLU A 34 -17.42 3.59 -4.18
N SER A 35 -17.62 3.01 -5.37
CA SER A 35 -17.25 1.61 -5.64
C SER A 35 -15.74 1.39 -5.47
N TRP A 36 -14.90 2.33 -5.88
CA TRP A 36 -13.46 2.27 -5.64
C TRP A 36 -13.11 2.34 -4.14
N LEU A 37 -13.70 3.27 -3.38
CA LEU A 37 -13.50 3.37 -1.93
C LEU A 37 -13.95 2.08 -1.22
N ARG A 38 -15.10 1.56 -1.61
CA ARG A 38 -15.63 0.30 -1.10
C ARG A 38 -14.66 -0.87 -1.37
N ALA A 39 -14.06 -0.92 -2.57
CA ALA A 39 -13.05 -1.91 -2.90
C ALA A 39 -11.78 -1.78 -2.05
N VAL A 40 -11.31 -0.55 -1.79
CA VAL A 40 -10.16 -0.27 -0.94
C VAL A 40 -10.42 -0.74 0.50
N ALA A 41 -11.61 -0.44 1.05
CA ALA A 41 -12.01 -0.86 2.40
C ALA A 41 -12.10 -2.39 2.50
N LEU A 42 -12.82 -3.05 1.59
CA LEU A 42 -12.96 -4.50 1.53
C LEU A 42 -11.61 -5.22 1.39
N GLY A 43 -10.73 -4.71 0.54
CA GLY A 43 -9.37 -5.23 0.38
C GLY A 43 -8.53 -5.08 1.64
N GLY A 44 -8.72 -3.99 2.39
CA GLY A 44 -8.04 -3.71 3.66
C GLY A 44 -8.32 -4.76 4.75
N VAL A 45 -9.53 -5.32 4.78
CA VAL A 45 -9.95 -6.39 5.71
C VAL A 45 -9.90 -7.80 5.09
N GLY A 46 -9.36 -7.91 3.85
CA GLY A 46 -9.13 -9.21 3.20
C GLY A 46 -10.29 -9.81 2.43
N HIS A 47 -11.38 -9.07 2.17
CA HIS A 47 -12.49 -9.51 1.32
C HIS A 47 -12.17 -9.34 -0.18
N TYR A 48 -11.17 -10.06 -0.67
CA TYR A 48 -10.58 -9.87 -2.01
C TYR A 48 -11.56 -10.11 -3.17
N ALA A 49 -12.43 -11.12 -3.08
CA ALA A 49 -13.41 -11.38 -4.12
C ALA A 49 -14.41 -10.22 -4.25
N ALA A 50 -14.94 -9.73 -3.11
CA ALA A 50 -15.84 -8.59 -3.08
C ALA A 50 -15.14 -7.29 -3.54
N ALA A 51 -13.90 -7.07 -3.11
CA ALA A 51 -13.10 -5.92 -3.56
C ALA A 51 -12.94 -5.91 -5.09
N ARG A 52 -12.60 -7.04 -5.70
CA ARG A 52 -12.50 -7.16 -7.18
C ARG A 52 -13.82 -6.92 -7.89
N ALA A 53 -14.94 -7.37 -7.31
CA ALA A 53 -16.26 -7.10 -7.88
C ALA A 53 -16.57 -5.59 -7.88
N GLU A 54 -16.25 -4.88 -6.80
CA GLU A 54 -16.43 -3.42 -6.73
C GLU A 54 -15.47 -2.68 -7.68
N LEU A 55 -14.23 -3.13 -7.85
CA LEU A 55 -13.31 -2.55 -8.86
C LEU A 55 -13.85 -2.73 -10.28
N ALA A 56 -14.40 -3.89 -10.59
CA ALA A 56 -15.04 -4.13 -11.89
C ALA A 56 -16.26 -3.22 -12.08
N ARG A 57 -17.07 -2.99 -11.04
CA ARG A 57 -18.18 -2.06 -11.06
C ARG A 57 -17.71 -0.62 -11.28
N ALA A 58 -16.69 -0.17 -10.55
CA ALA A 58 -16.12 1.17 -10.70
C ALA A 58 -15.64 1.41 -12.13
N ARG A 59 -14.92 0.48 -12.73
CA ARG A 59 -14.42 0.60 -14.12
C ARG A 59 -15.51 0.69 -15.17
N ARG A 60 -16.65 0.03 -14.96
CA ARG A 60 -17.80 0.14 -15.87
C ARG A 60 -18.56 1.47 -15.75
N ALA A 61 -18.41 2.13 -14.59
CA ALA A 61 -19.17 3.34 -14.25
C ALA A 61 -18.40 4.66 -14.47
N THR A 62 -17.17 4.61 -15.01
CA THR A 62 -16.36 5.81 -15.24
C THR A 62 -15.58 5.72 -16.55
N ALA A 63 -15.34 6.90 -17.15
CA ALA A 63 -14.36 7.08 -18.22
C ALA A 63 -13.18 7.98 -17.77
N ASP A 64 -13.16 8.45 -16.52
CA ASP A 64 -12.09 9.28 -15.97
C ASP A 64 -10.78 8.47 -15.87
N PRO A 65 -9.71 8.86 -16.59
CA PRO A 65 -8.46 8.14 -16.60
C PRO A 65 -7.78 8.03 -15.22
N ALA A 66 -7.93 9.06 -14.37
CA ALA A 66 -7.34 9.05 -13.04
C ALA A 66 -8.04 8.02 -12.14
N LEU A 67 -9.37 7.99 -12.15
CA LEU A 67 -10.11 7.00 -11.37
C LEU A 67 -9.92 5.58 -11.92
N LEU A 68 -9.87 5.39 -13.25
CA LEU A 68 -9.54 4.11 -13.88
C LEU A 68 -8.15 3.63 -13.45
N SER A 69 -7.15 4.53 -13.44
CA SER A 69 -5.79 4.23 -12.96
C SER A 69 -5.81 3.78 -11.49
N LEU A 70 -6.51 4.50 -10.61
CA LEU A 70 -6.65 4.12 -9.20
C LEU A 70 -7.33 2.76 -9.01
N THR A 71 -8.32 2.41 -9.84
CA THR A 71 -8.96 1.08 -9.77
C THR A 71 -7.99 -0.04 -10.17
N HIS A 72 -7.19 0.17 -11.21
CA HIS A 72 -6.16 -0.78 -11.61
C HIS A 72 -5.04 -0.87 -10.56
N GLY A 73 -4.53 0.25 -10.05
CA GLY A 73 -3.51 0.26 -9.00
C GLY A 73 -3.98 -0.41 -7.70
N THR A 74 -5.29 -0.29 -7.37
CA THR A 74 -5.89 -1.01 -6.24
C THR A 74 -5.90 -2.52 -6.50
N GLU A 75 -6.28 -2.96 -7.70
CA GLU A 75 -6.24 -4.38 -8.07
C GLU A 75 -4.81 -4.93 -8.03
N GLY A 76 -3.82 -4.18 -8.54
CA GLY A 76 -2.39 -4.50 -8.42
C GLY A 76 -1.97 -4.64 -6.94
N SER A 77 -2.44 -3.74 -6.06
CA SER A 77 -2.19 -3.83 -4.62
C SER A 77 -2.76 -5.11 -3.99
N LEU A 78 -3.97 -5.53 -4.38
CA LEU A 78 -4.57 -6.80 -3.90
C LEU A 78 -3.73 -8.01 -4.33
N LEU A 79 -3.24 -8.02 -5.57
CA LEU A 79 -2.37 -9.08 -6.09
C LEU A 79 -1.02 -9.12 -5.37
N ARG A 80 -0.38 -7.96 -5.13
CA ARG A 80 0.90 -7.87 -4.40
C ARG A 80 0.82 -8.38 -2.97
N GLN A 81 -0.26 -8.05 -2.26
CA GLN A 81 -0.49 -8.57 -0.90
C GLN A 81 -0.55 -10.10 -0.85
N LEU A 82 -0.87 -10.73 -1.96
CA LEU A 82 -0.93 -12.19 -2.11
C LEU A 82 0.34 -12.79 -2.75
N GLY A 83 1.36 -11.98 -3.06
CA GLY A 83 2.62 -12.42 -3.67
C GLY A 83 2.59 -12.53 -5.20
N TRP A 84 1.50 -12.15 -5.88
CA TRP A 84 1.34 -12.26 -7.34
C TRP A 84 1.93 -11.04 -8.09
N HIS A 85 3.19 -10.69 -7.82
CA HIS A 85 3.86 -9.48 -8.35
C HIS A 85 3.89 -9.42 -9.88
N THR A 86 4.12 -10.55 -10.57
CA THR A 86 4.12 -10.58 -12.03
C THR A 86 2.76 -10.21 -12.62
N HIS A 87 1.67 -10.67 -12.00
CA HIS A 87 0.31 -10.32 -12.42
C HIS A 87 -0.03 -8.88 -12.04
N ALA A 88 0.42 -8.43 -10.85
CA ALA A 88 0.26 -7.06 -10.41
C ALA A 88 0.92 -6.08 -11.40
N ALA A 89 2.13 -6.38 -11.88
CA ALA A 89 2.85 -5.55 -12.83
C ALA A 89 2.08 -5.31 -14.15
N VAL A 90 1.29 -6.30 -14.61
CA VAL A 90 0.43 -6.13 -15.80
C VAL A 90 -0.68 -5.12 -15.53
N VAL A 91 -1.30 -5.20 -14.36
CA VAL A 91 -2.42 -4.33 -13.98
C VAL A 91 -1.93 -2.92 -13.67
N ASP A 92 -0.81 -2.79 -12.94
CA ASP A 92 -0.18 -1.49 -12.66
C ASP A 92 0.39 -0.85 -13.93
N GLY A 93 0.83 -1.65 -14.90
CA GLY A 93 1.19 -1.15 -16.24
C GLY A 93 -0.01 -0.50 -16.95
N ARG A 94 -1.21 -1.08 -16.84
CA ARG A 94 -2.45 -0.46 -17.34
C ARG A 94 -2.78 0.83 -16.60
N ALA A 95 -2.63 0.85 -15.27
CA ALA A 95 -2.81 2.06 -14.48
C ALA A 95 -1.86 3.17 -14.95
N ALA A 96 -0.60 2.86 -15.14
CA ALA A 96 0.43 3.78 -15.60
C ALA A 96 0.14 4.33 -17.02
N ALA A 97 -0.32 3.49 -17.93
CA ALA A 97 -0.65 3.87 -19.31
C ALA A 97 -1.77 4.93 -19.38
N LEU A 98 -2.68 4.96 -18.40
CA LEU A 98 -3.78 5.92 -18.33
C LEU A 98 -3.34 7.32 -17.89
N VAL A 99 -2.29 7.46 -17.09
CA VAL A 99 -1.95 8.73 -16.43
C VAL A 99 -0.54 9.25 -16.74
N LEU A 100 0.43 8.39 -17.00
CA LEU A 100 1.82 8.83 -17.24
C LEU A 100 2.00 9.64 -18.54
N PRO A 101 1.33 9.35 -19.65
CA PRO A 101 1.44 10.18 -20.85
C PRO A 101 0.98 11.62 -20.62
N ALA A 102 -0.11 11.81 -19.88
CA ALA A 102 -0.65 13.13 -19.55
C ALA A 102 0.15 13.87 -18.48
N ALA A 103 1.01 13.18 -17.73
CA ALA A 103 1.86 13.78 -16.69
C ALA A 103 3.13 14.44 -17.26
N VAL A 104 3.50 14.11 -18.51
CA VAL A 104 4.67 14.68 -19.18
C VAL A 104 4.34 16.10 -19.65
N GLY A 105 5.15 17.08 -19.22
CA GLY A 105 5.00 18.48 -19.64
C GLY A 105 3.94 19.30 -18.89
N ARG A 106 3.26 18.73 -17.88
CA ARG A 106 2.36 19.52 -17.01
C ARG A 106 3.18 20.44 -16.10
N THR A 107 2.85 21.72 -16.15
CA THR A 107 3.35 22.69 -15.17
C THR A 107 2.43 22.70 -13.94
N PRO A 108 2.99 22.81 -12.72
CA PRO A 108 2.18 22.93 -11.52
C PRO A 108 1.34 24.21 -11.55
N ALA A 109 0.06 24.10 -11.21
CA ALA A 109 -0.79 25.26 -10.99
C ALA A 109 -0.54 25.83 -9.58
N PRO A 110 -0.69 27.17 -9.37
CA PRO A 110 -0.50 27.78 -8.05
C PRO A 110 -1.49 27.25 -6.99
N ALA A 111 -2.66 26.75 -7.39
CA ALA A 111 -3.60 26.02 -6.55
C ALA A 111 -4.16 24.85 -7.35
N ALA A 112 -3.85 23.62 -6.91
CA ALA A 112 -4.33 22.42 -7.59
C ALA A 112 -5.82 22.20 -7.35
N THR A 113 -6.57 21.95 -8.40
CA THR A 113 -7.97 21.53 -8.32
C THR A 113 -8.09 20.10 -7.76
N PRO A 114 -9.26 19.70 -7.20
CA PRO A 114 -9.47 18.32 -6.75
C PRO A 114 -9.22 17.26 -7.85
N ALA A 115 -9.48 17.57 -9.10
CA ALA A 115 -9.20 16.69 -10.23
C ALA A 115 -7.69 16.56 -10.52
N GLU A 116 -6.94 17.63 -10.38
CA GLU A 116 -5.48 17.62 -10.53
C GLU A 116 -4.81 16.87 -9.38
N ILE A 117 -5.30 17.03 -8.16
CA ILE A 117 -4.84 16.26 -7.00
C ILE A 117 -5.10 14.76 -7.23
N LEU A 118 -6.30 14.38 -7.64
CA LEU A 118 -6.65 12.98 -7.93
C LEU A 118 -5.75 12.39 -9.03
N HIS A 119 -5.50 13.16 -10.10
CA HIS A 119 -4.60 12.74 -11.18
C HIS A 119 -3.16 12.55 -10.67
N ALA A 120 -2.65 13.49 -9.87
CA ALA A 120 -1.31 13.40 -9.31
C ALA A 120 -1.17 12.22 -8.33
N GLU A 121 -2.18 11.95 -7.51
CA GLU A 121 -2.23 10.75 -6.67
C GLU A 121 -2.20 9.47 -7.52
N ALA A 122 -2.97 9.42 -8.62
CA ALA A 122 -2.99 8.27 -9.52
C ALA A 122 -1.63 8.02 -10.20
N VAL A 123 -0.92 9.08 -10.60
CA VAL A 123 0.46 8.99 -11.12
C VAL A 123 1.40 8.40 -10.07
N CYS A 124 1.35 8.92 -8.84
CA CYS A 124 2.21 8.43 -7.75
C CYS A 124 1.89 6.97 -7.38
N ASP A 125 0.61 6.60 -7.34
CA ASP A 125 0.19 5.22 -7.07
C ASP A 125 0.67 4.25 -8.16
N ALA A 126 0.58 4.63 -9.43
CA ALA A 126 1.07 3.82 -10.54
C ALA A 126 2.59 3.62 -10.48
N LEU A 127 3.36 4.69 -10.24
CA LEU A 127 4.82 4.61 -10.11
C LEU A 127 5.25 3.76 -8.91
N THR A 128 4.58 3.95 -7.76
CA THR A 128 4.87 3.20 -6.53
C THR A 128 4.45 1.74 -6.66
N GLY A 129 3.32 1.47 -7.33
CA GLY A 129 2.87 0.11 -7.64
C GLY A 129 3.87 -0.65 -8.51
N LEU A 130 4.28 -0.07 -9.63
CA LEU A 130 5.30 -0.64 -10.51
C LEU A 130 6.66 -0.82 -9.80
N ALA A 131 7.03 0.08 -8.87
CA ALA A 131 8.23 -0.07 -8.06
C ALA A 131 8.14 -1.31 -7.14
N ALA A 132 7.02 -1.50 -6.46
CA ALA A 132 6.79 -2.65 -5.61
C ALA A 132 6.74 -3.97 -6.40
N ASP A 133 6.22 -3.94 -7.63
CA ASP A 133 6.23 -5.10 -8.53
C ASP A 133 7.63 -5.42 -9.02
N ALA A 134 8.42 -4.40 -9.35
CA ALA A 134 9.83 -4.58 -9.71
C ALA A 134 10.61 -5.21 -8.55
N LEU A 135 10.34 -4.78 -7.31
CA LEU A 135 10.93 -5.36 -6.12
C LEU A 135 10.54 -6.84 -5.96
N GLY A 136 9.24 -7.15 -6.00
CA GLY A 136 8.75 -8.52 -5.87
C GLY A 136 9.12 -9.46 -7.03
N THR A 137 9.68 -8.92 -8.12
CA THR A 137 10.28 -9.66 -9.24
C THR A 137 11.82 -9.55 -9.28
N LEU A 138 12.45 -9.27 -8.14
CA LEU A 138 13.91 -9.23 -7.91
C LEU A 138 14.64 -8.18 -8.76
N ARG A 139 14.02 -7.01 -9.01
CA ARG A 139 14.60 -5.90 -9.77
C ARG A 139 14.71 -4.61 -8.92
N PRO A 140 15.46 -4.61 -7.82
CA PRO A 140 15.51 -3.48 -6.88
C PRO A 140 16.04 -2.19 -7.53
N ALA A 141 16.97 -2.26 -8.48
CA ALA A 141 17.45 -1.09 -9.20
C ALA A 141 16.36 -0.43 -10.06
N LEU A 142 15.41 -1.20 -10.63
CA LEU A 142 14.25 -0.63 -11.33
C LEU A 142 13.28 0.00 -10.31
N ALA A 143 13.05 -0.66 -9.18
CA ALA A 143 12.23 -0.10 -8.11
C ALA A 143 12.77 1.27 -7.66
N ALA A 144 14.06 1.38 -7.38
CA ALA A 144 14.70 2.63 -6.98
C ALA A 144 14.53 3.75 -8.01
N ARG A 145 14.67 3.46 -9.32
CA ARG A 145 14.44 4.46 -10.38
C ARG A 145 12.99 4.96 -10.42
N LEU A 146 12.02 4.05 -10.27
CA LEU A 146 10.59 4.40 -10.25
C LEU A 146 10.24 5.23 -9.01
N LEU A 147 10.77 4.88 -7.84
CA LEU A 147 10.60 5.64 -6.60
C LEU A 147 11.21 7.04 -6.71
N ASN A 148 12.39 7.17 -7.29
CA ASN A 148 12.99 8.50 -7.52
C ASN A 148 12.14 9.36 -8.46
N ARG A 149 11.55 8.76 -9.51
CA ARG A 149 10.61 9.46 -10.40
C ARG A 149 9.34 9.87 -9.63
N CYS A 150 8.79 8.99 -8.80
CA CYS A 150 7.64 9.30 -7.96
C CYS A 150 7.93 10.46 -7.00
N ARG A 151 9.07 10.44 -6.31
CA ARG A 151 9.49 11.51 -5.39
C ARG A 151 9.55 12.86 -6.10
N LYS A 152 10.27 12.93 -7.23
CA LYS A 152 10.36 14.17 -8.02
C LYS A 152 9.00 14.69 -8.47
N TYR A 153 8.09 13.78 -8.84
CA TYR A 153 6.74 14.14 -9.24
C TYR A 153 5.92 14.70 -8.07
N LEU A 154 6.02 14.05 -6.88
CA LEU A 154 5.39 14.52 -5.65
C LEU A 154 5.87 15.92 -5.24
N ASP A 155 7.18 16.15 -5.28
CA ASP A 155 7.76 17.42 -4.86
C ASP A 155 7.32 18.59 -5.77
N ILE A 156 7.05 18.31 -7.03
CA ILE A 156 6.62 19.30 -8.02
C ILE A 156 5.10 19.52 -7.98
N HIS A 157 4.30 18.46 -7.97
CA HIS A 157 2.85 18.53 -8.20
C HIS A 157 2.00 18.46 -6.93
N LEU A 158 2.54 17.97 -5.83
CA LEU A 158 1.89 17.85 -4.53
C LEU A 158 2.85 18.25 -3.40
N PRO A 159 3.32 19.52 -3.37
CA PRO A 159 4.31 19.98 -2.40
C PRO A 159 3.77 19.99 -0.96
N ASP A 160 2.46 20.19 -0.77
CA ASP A 160 1.84 20.14 0.55
C ASP A 160 1.77 18.70 1.05
N ALA A 161 2.47 18.44 2.16
CA ALA A 161 2.54 17.12 2.77
C ALA A 161 1.19 16.68 3.37
N GLY A 162 0.37 17.62 3.82
CA GLY A 162 -0.93 17.32 4.43
C GLY A 162 -1.92 16.75 3.43
N SER A 163 -2.07 17.38 2.27
CA SER A 163 -2.95 16.91 1.20
C SER A 163 -2.44 15.66 0.49
N ALA A 164 -1.12 15.45 0.45
CA ALA A 164 -0.44 14.34 -0.23
C ALA A 164 0.09 13.26 0.73
N TRP A 165 -0.46 13.14 1.93
CA TRP A 165 0.04 12.20 2.94
C TRP A 165 0.08 10.75 2.42
N ARG A 166 -0.97 10.30 1.73
CA ARG A 166 -1.12 8.92 1.27
C ARG A 166 -0.04 8.51 0.26
N PRO A 167 0.20 9.21 -0.86
CA PRO A 167 1.28 8.86 -1.77
C PRO A 167 2.67 8.99 -1.13
N ARG A 168 2.90 9.92 -0.20
CA ARG A 168 4.18 10.05 0.52
C ARG A 168 4.43 8.86 1.46
N VAL A 169 3.44 8.45 2.24
CA VAL A 169 3.54 7.24 3.09
C VAL A 169 3.87 6.02 2.23
N ARG A 170 3.18 5.84 1.10
CA ARG A 170 3.41 4.70 0.19
C ARG A 170 4.80 4.74 -0.45
N LEU A 171 5.29 5.93 -0.83
CA LEU A 171 6.66 6.10 -1.31
C LEU A 171 7.68 5.64 -0.28
N HIS A 172 7.51 6.03 0.98
CA HIS A 172 8.39 5.61 2.06
C HIS A 172 8.31 4.10 2.33
N TRP A 173 7.13 3.48 2.29
CA TRP A 173 7.00 2.04 2.43
C TRP A 173 7.84 1.27 1.41
N VAL A 174 7.65 1.56 0.12
CA VAL A 174 8.35 0.83 -0.93
C VAL A 174 9.84 1.18 -0.97
N SER A 175 10.24 2.38 -0.52
CA SER A 175 11.64 2.74 -0.34
C SER A 175 12.30 1.91 0.77
N ALA A 176 11.64 1.75 1.92
CA ALA A 176 12.13 0.90 3.01
C ALA A 176 12.21 -0.58 2.58
N GLU A 177 11.15 -1.10 1.93
CA GLU A 177 11.12 -2.47 1.38
C GLU A 177 12.25 -2.69 0.35
N THR A 178 12.55 -1.68 -0.50
CA THR A 178 13.65 -1.75 -1.48
C THR A 178 15.01 -1.76 -0.79
N ALA A 179 15.22 -0.94 0.24
CA ALA A 179 16.46 -0.92 1.01
C ALA A 179 16.68 -2.25 1.76
N LEU A 180 15.63 -2.82 2.35
CA LEU A 180 15.67 -4.13 3.01
C LEU A 180 16.02 -5.27 2.03
N SER A 181 15.58 -5.19 0.77
CA SER A 181 15.84 -6.23 -0.23
C SER A 181 17.24 -6.18 -0.83
N ALA A 182 17.92 -5.03 -0.73
CA ALA A 182 19.25 -4.81 -1.28
C ALA A 182 20.11 -3.98 -0.30
N PRO A 183 20.42 -4.54 0.89
CA PRO A 183 21.16 -3.82 1.91
C PRO A 183 22.55 -3.45 1.42
N GLY A 184 23.02 -2.25 1.80
CA GLY A 184 24.35 -1.74 1.40
C GLY A 184 24.51 -1.38 -0.07
N SER A 185 23.50 -1.53 -0.90
CA SER A 185 23.58 -1.28 -2.36
C SER A 185 23.65 0.21 -2.73
N GLY A 186 23.31 1.13 -1.84
CA GLY A 186 23.21 2.57 -2.15
C GLY A 186 22.07 2.94 -3.10
N LEU A 187 21.16 2.02 -3.44
CA LEU A 187 20.04 2.27 -4.36
C LEU A 187 19.01 3.25 -3.79
N ILE A 188 18.83 3.25 -2.49
CA ILE A 188 17.90 4.13 -1.78
C ILE A 188 18.69 5.10 -0.91
N SER A 189 18.47 6.39 -1.12
CA SER A 189 19.08 7.44 -0.29
C SER A 189 18.26 7.68 0.96
N VAL A 190 18.93 7.99 2.08
CA VAL A 190 18.29 8.36 3.35
C VAL A 190 17.45 9.63 3.17
N PRO A 191 16.22 9.71 3.71
CA PRO A 191 15.36 10.89 3.57
C PRO A 191 15.76 12.06 4.48
N SER A 192 16.69 11.83 5.43
CA SER A 192 17.18 12.83 6.38
C SER A 192 18.54 13.40 6.00
N ALA A 193 18.97 14.44 6.71
CA ALA A 193 20.31 15.03 6.57
C ALA A 193 21.44 14.10 7.07
N ASP A 194 21.12 13.21 8.02
CA ASP A 194 22.04 12.19 8.49
C ASP A 194 22.14 11.05 7.47
N ARG A 195 23.20 11.11 6.66
CA ARG A 195 23.49 10.11 5.63
C ARG A 195 24.11 8.81 6.17
N SER A 196 24.44 8.75 7.46
CA SER A 196 24.97 7.56 8.11
C SER A 196 23.87 6.59 8.59
N ALA A 197 22.62 7.05 8.65
CA ALA A 197 21.47 6.25 9.07
C ALA A 197 21.19 5.10 8.08
N ASP A 198 20.69 3.98 8.60
CA ASP A 198 20.21 2.88 7.76
C ASP A 198 19.00 3.34 6.91
N PRO A 199 19.06 3.23 5.56
CA PRO A 199 17.99 3.74 4.70
C PRO A 199 16.63 3.05 4.94
N ALA A 200 16.62 1.76 5.28
CA ALA A 200 15.38 1.04 5.53
C ALA A 200 14.69 1.56 6.80
N LEU A 201 15.47 1.70 7.87
CA LEU A 201 14.97 2.22 9.14
C LEU A 201 14.51 3.66 9.00
N ALA A 202 15.30 4.53 8.38
CA ALA A 202 14.96 5.95 8.19
C ALA A 202 13.68 6.14 7.36
N HIS A 203 13.48 5.37 6.30
CA HIS A 203 12.23 5.41 5.53
C HIS A 203 11.05 4.82 6.30
N ALA A 204 11.23 3.76 7.09
CA ALA A 204 10.17 3.20 7.91
C ALA A 204 9.73 4.19 9.01
N GLU A 205 10.65 4.88 9.65
CA GLU A 205 10.38 5.93 10.64
C GLU A 205 9.65 7.14 10.01
N ALA A 206 10.11 7.59 8.85
CA ALA A 206 9.42 8.66 8.12
C ALA A 206 7.98 8.27 7.73
N ALA A 207 7.76 7.01 7.35
CA ALA A 207 6.42 6.48 7.07
C ALA A 207 5.53 6.50 8.33
N VAL A 208 6.07 6.15 9.50
CA VAL A 208 5.32 6.22 10.79
C VAL A 208 4.93 7.65 11.09
N VAL A 209 5.87 8.61 11.05
CA VAL A 209 5.60 10.02 11.33
C VAL A 209 4.49 10.57 10.43
N LEU A 210 4.54 10.29 9.13
CA LEU A 210 3.50 10.74 8.19
C LEU A 210 2.15 10.04 8.43
N ALA A 211 2.17 8.75 8.75
CA ALA A 211 0.96 7.98 8.97
C ALA A 211 0.24 8.36 10.27
N GLU A 212 0.98 8.66 11.35
CA GLU A 212 0.40 9.11 12.62
C GLU A 212 -0.34 10.45 12.47
N ASN A 213 0.15 11.33 11.59
CA ASN A 213 -0.51 12.59 11.25
C ASN A 213 -1.62 12.45 10.20
N SER A 214 -1.96 11.23 9.79
CA SER A 214 -3.01 10.95 8.81
C SER A 214 -4.29 10.42 9.47
N PRO A 215 -5.45 10.53 8.83
CA PRO A 215 -6.68 9.95 9.36
C PRO A 215 -6.69 8.41 9.35
N SER A 216 -5.81 7.76 8.58
CA SER A 216 -5.95 6.35 8.24
C SER A 216 -5.29 5.41 9.25
N LEU A 217 -6.10 4.74 10.05
CA LEU A 217 -5.63 3.70 10.98
C LEU A 217 -4.85 2.59 10.26
N ARG A 218 -5.34 2.10 9.13
CA ARG A 218 -4.67 1.04 8.36
C ARG A 218 -3.28 1.45 7.90
N HIS A 219 -3.05 2.72 7.55
CA HIS A 219 -1.74 3.20 7.16
C HIS A 219 -0.81 3.30 8.38
N ARG A 220 -1.32 3.72 9.55
CA ARG A 220 -0.54 3.70 10.81
C ARG A 220 -0.08 2.29 11.16
N VAL A 221 -1.00 1.32 11.17
CA VAL A 221 -0.70 -0.08 11.49
C VAL A 221 0.31 -0.67 10.50
N LYS A 222 0.14 -0.43 9.18
CA LYS A 222 1.12 -0.89 8.18
C LYS A 222 2.49 -0.24 8.35
N SER A 223 2.55 1.06 8.66
CA SER A 223 3.82 1.74 8.88
C SER A 223 4.58 1.21 10.09
N ARG A 224 3.87 0.93 11.20
CA ARG A 224 4.47 0.29 12.39
C ARG A 224 4.94 -1.13 12.10
N LEU A 225 4.20 -1.91 11.30
CA LEU A 225 4.65 -3.24 10.86
C LEU A 225 5.95 -3.18 10.05
N LEU A 226 6.05 -2.21 9.14
CA LEU A 226 7.27 -2.02 8.36
C LEU A 226 8.44 -1.57 9.24
N LEU A 227 8.18 -0.70 10.23
CA LEU A 227 9.19 -0.30 11.21
C LEU A 227 9.67 -1.50 12.05
N ALA A 228 8.76 -2.39 12.44
CA ALA A 228 9.11 -3.63 13.12
C ALA A 228 10.04 -4.51 12.25
N ALA A 229 9.74 -4.65 10.96
CA ALA A 229 10.58 -5.40 10.03
C ALA A 229 11.96 -4.75 9.82
N ALA A 230 12.03 -3.42 9.70
CA ALA A 230 13.28 -2.68 9.59
C ALA A 230 14.12 -2.77 10.87
N SER A 231 13.49 -2.69 12.05
CA SER A 231 14.16 -2.91 13.34
C SER A 231 14.75 -4.32 13.45
N ALA A 232 14.03 -5.35 13.04
CA ALA A 232 14.55 -6.71 13.01
C ALA A 232 15.79 -6.84 12.10
N ALA A 233 15.73 -6.25 10.91
CA ALA A 233 16.83 -6.27 9.94
C ALA A 233 18.08 -5.51 10.44
N SER A 234 17.92 -4.46 11.26
CA SER A 234 19.00 -3.73 11.90
C SER A 234 19.54 -4.39 13.17
N GLY A 235 18.94 -5.52 13.60
CA GLY A 235 19.34 -6.27 14.79
C GLY A 235 18.63 -5.87 16.10
N ASP A 236 17.77 -4.85 16.07
CA ASP A 236 16.97 -4.45 17.24
C ASP A 236 15.71 -5.33 17.35
N LEU A 237 15.93 -6.55 17.81
CA LEU A 237 14.87 -7.57 17.94
C LEU A 237 13.85 -7.20 19.03
N ASP A 238 14.26 -6.50 20.07
CA ASP A 238 13.37 -6.13 21.18
C ASP A 238 12.36 -5.06 20.72
N ARG A 239 12.83 -4.04 20.00
CA ARG A 239 11.95 -3.05 19.34
C ARG A 239 11.01 -3.72 18.35
N SER A 240 11.53 -4.65 17.53
CA SER A 240 10.74 -5.40 16.57
C SER A 240 9.61 -6.18 17.22
N ARG A 241 9.88 -6.93 18.30
CA ARG A 241 8.88 -7.71 19.06
C ARG A 241 7.82 -6.82 19.69
N ALA A 242 8.21 -5.71 20.32
CA ALA A 242 7.30 -4.76 20.92
C ALA A 242 6.31 -4.19 19.88
N LEU A 243 6.85 -3.69 18.77
CA LEU A 243 6.02 -3.16 17.66
C LEU A 243 5.10 -4.24 17.05
N ALA A 244 5.61 -5.46 16.84
CA ALA A 244 4.80 -6.54 16.27
C ALA A 244 3.64 -6.96 17.20
N THR A 245 3.84 -6.89 18.52
CA THR A 245 2.78 -7.15 19.51
C THR A 245 1.67 -6.09 19.43
N GLU A 246 2.02 -4.82 19.32
CA GLU A 246 1.05 -3.73 19.13
C GLU A 246 0.30 -3.88 17.81
N VAL A 247 1.03 -4.15 16.72
CA VAL A 247 0.44 -4.37 15.39
C VAL A 247 -0.52 -5.55 15.37
N ASP A 248 -0.20 -6.68 16.00
CA ASP A 248 -1.11 -7.84 16.06
C ASP A 248 -2.40 -7.51 16.82
N ARG A 249 -2.30 -6.76 17.92
CA ARG A 249 -3.47 -6.26 18.66
C ARG A 249 -4.32 -5.36 17.78
N ASP A 250 -3.74 -4.32 17.19
CA ASP A 250 -4.46 -3.37 16.34
C ASP A 250 -5.11 -4.08 15.12
N CYS A 251 -4.42 -5.08 14.55
CA CYS A 251 -4.98 -5.89 13.46
C CYS A 251 -6.19 -6.72 13.89
N ARG A 252 -6.20 -7.24 15.12
CA ARG A 252 -7.38 -7.97 15.67
C ARG A 252 -8.53 -7.04 15.94
N ASP A 253 -8.25 -5.92 16.60
CA ASP A 253 -9.28 -4.96 17.04
C ASP A 253 -9.99 -4.29 15.83
N HIS A 254 -9.29 -4.20 14.68
CA HIS A 254 -9.78 -3.52 13.48
C HIS A 254 -9.92 -4.46 12.25
N GLU A 255 -9.96 -5.77 12.45
CA GLU A 255 -10.19 -6.77 11.38
C GLU A 255 -9.22 -6.68 10.18
N LEU A 256 -8.00 -6.19 10.40
CA LEU A 256 -7.00 -5.99 9.35
C LEU A 256 -6.28 -7.31 8.98
N LEU A 257 -7.05 -8.28 8.51
CA LEU A 257 -6.60 -9.65 8.27
C LEU A 257 -5.32 -9.76 7.40
N PRO A 258 -5.15 -9.01 6.29
CA PRO A 258 -3.93 -9.08 5.50
C PRO A 258 -2.68 -8.59 6.25
N LEU A 259 -2.82 -7.55 7.08
CA LEU A 259 -1.72 -7.05 7.90
C LEU A 259 -1.41 -7.99 9.05
N ARG A 260 -2.43 -8.63 9.63
CA ARG A 260 -2.27 -9.65 10.67
C ARG A 260 -1.52 -10.87 10.15
N TRP A 261 -1.80 -11.30 8.92
CA TRP A 261 -1.03 -12.35 8.24
C TRP A 261 0.45 -11.96 8.14
N ALA A 262 0.76 -10.75 7.65
CA ALA A 262 2.13 -10.28 7.50
C ALA A 262 2.84 -10.10 8.85
N CYS A 263 2.12 -9.64 9.89
CA CYS A 263 2.63 -9.56 11.26
C CYS A 263 2.95 -10.95 11.82
N GLY A 264 2.09 -11.95 11.60
CA GLY A 264 2.35 -13.33 12.00
C GLY A 264 3.60 -13.90 11.33
N MET A 265 3.81 -13.60 10.04
CA MET A 265 5.04 -13.99 9.32
C MET A 265 6.30 -13.33 9.91
N LEU A 266 6.25 -12.03 10.25
CA LEU A 266 7.35 -11.35 10.93
C LEU A 266 7.64 -11.98 12.31
N ARG A 267 6.58 -12.16 13.13
CA ARG A 267 6.70 -12.75 14.46
C ARG A 267 7.29 -14.16 14.42
N SER A 268 6.93 -14.98 13.42
CA SER A 268 7.53 -16.32 13.27
C SER A 268 9.03 -16.28 13.00
N GLY A 269 9.55 -15.19 12.42
CA GLY A 269 10.99 -15.00 12.21
C GLY A 269 11.74 -14.46 13.42
N VAL A 270 11.13 -13.51 14.16
CA VAL A 270 11.79 -12.84 15.31
C VAL A 270 11.55 -13.54 16.65
N GLU A 271 10.56 -14.43 16.71
CA GLU A 271 10.16 -15.20 17.89
C GLU A 271 9.73 -16.62 17.46
N PRO A 272 10.69 -17.51 17.08
CA PRO A 272 10.36 -18.81 16.49
C PRO A 272 9.56 -19.74 17.40
N THR A 273 9.63 -19.55 18.72
CA THR A 273 8.85 -20.33 19.71
C THR A 273 7.47 -19.77 20.00
N GLY A 274 7.12 -18.62 19.42
CA GLY A 274 5.82 -17.97 19.58
C GLY A 274 4.75 -18.54 18.62
N ASP A 275 3.54 -17.96 18.68
CA ASP A 275 2.37 -18.38 17.89
C ASP A 275 2.31 -17.76 16.47
N GLY A 276 3.35 -16.99 16.06
CA GLY A 276 3.36 -16.22 14.82
C GLY A 276 3.02 -17.06 13.56
N ALA A 277 3.61 -18.25 13.45
CA ALA A 277 3.37 -19.16 12.32
C ALA A 277 1.94 -19.68 12.28
N GLU A 278 1.35 -20.01 13.44
CA GLU A 278 -0.03 -20.48 13.56
C GLU A 278 -1.03 -19.38 13.20
N VAL A 279 -0.79 -18.16 13.68
CA VAL A 279 -1.58 -16.96 13.34
C VAL A 279 -1.53 -16.70 11.84
N ALA A 280 -0.34 -16.73 11.23
CA ALA A 280 -0.19 -16.53 9.78
C ALA A 280 -0.94 -17.62 9.00
N ALA A 281 -0.83 -18.89 9.39
CA ALA A 281 -1.53 -19.99 8.75
C ALA A 281 -3.05 -19.86 8.86
N ALA A 282 -3.57 -19.46 10.02
CA ALA A 282 -5.00 -19.20 10.22
C ALA A 282 -5.50 -18.04 9.34
N CYS A 283 -4.77 -16.93 9.30
CA CYS A 283 -5.09 -15.80 8.43
C CYS A 283 -5.06 -16.20 6.95
N ALA A 284 -4.07 -16.98 6.50
CA ALA A 284 -3.97 -17.46 5.12
C ALA A 284 -5.18 -18.30 4.70
N ARG A 285 -5.64 -19.20 5.55
CA ARG A 285 -6.86 -20.00 5.29
C ARG A 285 -8.10 -19.11 5.14
N LEU A 286 -8.26 -18.15 6.04
CA LEU A 286 -9.40 -17.23 5.98
C LEU A 286 -9.33 -16.31 4.77
N LEU A 287 -8.16 -15.79 4.39
CA LEU A 287 -7.96 -15.03 3.16
C LEU A 287 -8.36 -15.85 1.93
N ALA A 288 -7.98 -17.13 1.88
CA ALA A 288 -8.33 -18.02 0.77
C ALA A 288 -9.87 -18.18 0.61
N THR A 289 -10.62 -18.33 1.70
CA THR A 289 -12.11 -18.39 1.64
C THR A 289 -12.72 -17.06 1.16
N ARG A 290 -12.04 -15.94 1.36
CA ARG A 290 -12.45 -14.60 0.93
C ARG A 290 -11.92 -14.24 -0.48
N GLY A 291 -11.38 -15.22 -1.22
CA GLY A 291 -10.86 -15.07 -2.58
C GLY A 291 -9.45 -14.53 -2.68
N GLY A 292 -8.66 -14.60 -1.61
CA GLY A 292 -7.28 -14.14 -1.52
C GLY A 292 -6.29 -15.30 -1.38
N ARG A 293 -6.05 -16.08 -2.45
CA ARG A 293 -5.07 -17.16 -2.44
C ARG A 293 -3.64 -16.59 -2.45
N LEU A 294 -2.91 -16.83 -1.38
CA LEU A 294 -1.49 -16.51 -1.31
C LEU A 294 -0.69 -17.38 -2.29
N ARG A 295 0.30 -16.79 -2.94
CA ARG A 295 1.24 -17.51 -3.79
C ARG A 295 2.14 -18.40 -2.93
N SER A 296 2.27 -19.67 -3.29
CA SER A 296 3.11 -20.61 -2.56
C SER A 296 4.60 -20.40 -2.86
N ALA A 297 5.48 -20.86 -1.97
CA ALA A 297 6.93 -20.80 -2.21
C ALA A 297 7.35 -21.63 -3.44
N SER A 298 6.69 -22.75 -3.72
CA SER A 298 6.94 -23.55 -4.93
C SER A 298 6.58 -22.79 -6.21
N GLU A 299 5.49 -22.04 -6.23
CA GLU A 299 5.09 -21.20 -7.36
C GLU A 299 6.04 -20.00 -7.56
N VAL A 300 6.67 -19.49 -6.48
CA VAL A 300 7.69 -18.43 -6.57
C VAL A 300 8.96 -18.95 -7.24
N LEU A 301 9.36 -20.20 -6.94
CA LEU A 301 10.58 -20.81 -7.45
C LEU A 301 10.40 -21.46 -8.83
N GLY A 302 9.19 -21.36 -9.44
CA GLY A 302 8.90 -21.98 -10.74
C GLY A 302 8.98 -23.51 -10.72
N ARG A 303 8.85 -24.13 -9.54
CA ARG A 303 8.78 -25.57 -9.39
C ARG A 303 7.33 -26.02 -9.50
N PRO A 304 7.02 -27.02 -10.36
CA PRO A 304 5.68 -27.56 -10.52
C PRO A 304 5.16 -28.19 -9.22
#